data_eb01be28e326acf67e7b8ef66f0abc5a
#
_entry.id   eb01be28e326acf67e7b8ef66f0abc5a
#
_cell.length_a   1.000
_cell.length_b   1.000
_cell.length_c   1.000
_cell.angle_alpha   90.00
_cell.angle_beta   90.00
_cell.angle_gamma   90.00
#
_symmetry.space_group_name_H-M   'P 1'
#
loop_
_entity.id
_entity.type
_entity.pdbx_description
1 polymer ?
#
loop_
_entity_poly.entity_id
_entity_poly.type
_entity_poly.pdbx_seq_one_letter_code
_entity_poly.pdbx_strand_id
1 'polypeptide(L)' 'MIRILLSTKLGELRWTQADLARATDIRPNTINELYHELVDRVNLEHLNLICEALNCRLDELMV' A
#
# COMPACT_ATOMS: atom_id res chain seq x y z
N MET A 1 -6.20 3.05 17.11
CA MET A 1 -5.11 2.32 16.46
C MET A 1 -5.14 2.56 14.96
N ILE A 2 -4.00 2.87 14.38
CA ILE A 2 -3.91 3.14 12.94
C ILE A 2 -3.91 1.80 12.19
N ARG A 3 -4.74 1.70 11.17
CA ARG A 3 -4.81 0.52 10.32
C ARG A 3 -4.42 0.87 8.89
N ILE A 4 -3.73 -0.04 8.24
CA ILE A 4 -3.35 0.10 6.84
C ILE A 4 -4.34 -0.73 6.02
N LEU A 5 -5.06 -0.07 5.12
CA LEU A 5 -6.13 -0.70 4.35
C LEU A 5 -5.69 -1.09 2.94
N LEU A 6 -4.40 -1.39 2.79
CA LEU A 6 -3.83 -1.71 1.48
C LEU A 6 -4.51 -2.93 0.84
N SER A 7 -4.74 -3.99 1.63
CA SER A 7 -5.37 -5.20 1.11
C SER A 7 -6.78 -4.92 0.58
N THR A 8 -7.54 -4.09 1.30
CA THR A 8 -8.87 -3.69 0.89
C THR A 8 -8.82 -2.91 -0.42
N LYS A 9 -7.89 -1.95 -0.50
CA LYS A 9 -7.77 -1.10 -1.68
C LYS A 9 -7.34 -1.90 -2.91
N LEU A 10 -6.38 -2.79 -2.76
CA LEU A 10 -5.95 -3.65 -3.86
C LEU A 10 -7.09 -4.57 -4.31
N GLY A 11 -7.86 -5.10 -3.35
CA GLY A 11 -9.02 -5.92 -3.68
C GLY A 11 -10.06 -5.17 -4.48
N GLU A 12 -10.35 -3.92 -4.11
CA GLU A 12 -11.30 -3.08 -4.83
C GLU A 12 -10.87 -2.83 -6.27
N LEU A 13 -9.57 -2.65 -6.49
CA LEU A 13 -9.02 -2.36 -7.81
C LEU A 13 -8.62 -3.62 -8.57
N ARG A 14 -8.73 -4.79 -7.94
CA ARG A 14 -8.31 -6.06 -8.50
C ARG A 14 -6.83 -6.08 -8.87
N TRP A 15 -6.02 -5.42 -8.06
CA TRP A 15 -4.58 -5.41 -8.22
C TRP A 15 -3.95 -6.47 -7.33
N THR A 16 -2.85 -7.05 -7.80
CA THR A 16 -2.02 -7.94 -6.97
C THR A 16 -0.92 -7.12 -6.32
N GLN A 17 -0.25 -7.73 -5.32
CA GLN A 17 0.93 -7.10 -4.72
C GLN A 17 2.03 -6.88 -5.77
N ALA A 18 2.18 -7.83 -6.70
CA ALA A 18 3.17 -7.72 -7.78
C ALA A 18 2.87 -6.54 -8.69
N ASP A 19 1.59 -6.30 -8.99
CA ASP A 19 1.19 -5.14 -9.80
C ASP A 19 1.60 -3.84 -9.11
N LEU A 20 1.37 -3.75 -7.80
CA LEU A 20 1.71 -2.56 -7.04
C LEU A 20 3.22 -2.37 -6.97
N ALA A 21 3.98 -3.45 -6.76
CA ALA A 21 5.43 -3.37 -6.71
C ALA A 21 5.99 -2.84 -8.03
N ARG A 22 5.47 -3.29 -9.15
CA ARG A 22 5.90 -2.80 -10.46
C ARG A 22 5.54 -1.34 -10.68
N ALA A 23 4.36 -0.92 -10.23
CA ALA A 23 3.89 0.43 -10.44
C ALA A 23 4.63 1.46 -9.58
N THR A 24 5.10 1.05 -8.41
CA THR A 24 5.73 1.95 -7.44
C THR A 24 7.23 1.78 -7.32
N ASP A 25 7.77 0.73 -7.90
CA ASP A 25 9.18 0.35 -7.75
C ASP A 25 9.56 0.08 -6.28
N ILE A 26 8.59 -0.22 -5.45
CA ILE A 26 8.81 -0.62 -4.06
C ILE A 26 9.09 -2.12 -4.03
N ARG A 27 9.98 -2.54 -3.14
CA ARG A 27 10.34 -3.96 -3.02
C ARG A 27 9.10 -4.80 -2.65
N PRO A 28 8.94 -5.98 -3.26
CA PRO A 28 7.82 -6.85 -2.94
C PRO A 28 7.69 -7.20 -1.46
N ASN A 29 8.81 -7.36 -0.75
CA ASN A 29 8.79 -7.63 0.69
C ASN A 29 8.13 -6.49 1.46
N THR A 30 8.44 -5.25 1.10
CA THR A 30 7.86 -4.08 1.75
C THR A 30 6.35 -4.02 1.49
N ILE A 31 5.94 -4.29 0.26
CA ILE A 31 4.53 -4.34 -0.11
C ILE A 31 3.81 -5.43 0.70
N ASN A 32 4.41 -6.61 0.80
CA ASN A 32 3.83 -7.71 1.55
C ASN A 32 3.64 -7.36 3.03
N GLU A 33 4.64 -6.71 3.64
CA GLU A 33 4.55 -6.29 5.03
C GLU A 33 3.43 -5.27 5.25
N LEU A 34 3.28 -4.32 4.34
CA LEU A 34 2.20 -3.34 4.40
C LEU A 34 0.84 -4.01 4.18
N TYR A 35 0.78 -4.96 3.26
CA TYR A 35 -0.45 -5.68 2.95
C TYR A 35 -0.98 -6.44 4.16
N HIS A 36 -0.09 -7.06 4.92
CA HIS A 36 -0.45 -7.85 6.10
C HIS A 36 -0.37 -7.06 7.41
N GLU A 37 -0.12 -5.77 7.34
CA GLU A 37 -0.01 -4.88 8.51
C GLU A 37 1.04 -5.37 9.51
N LEU A 38 2.18 -5.84 9.01
CA LEU A 38 3.27 -6.36 9.84
C LEU A 38 4.31 -5.32 10.21
N VAL A 39 4.12 -4.06 9.79
CA VAL A 39 5.10 -3.01 10.00
C VAL A 39 4.83 -2.22 11.27
N ASP A 40 5.90 -1.85 11.97
CA ASP A 40 5.84 -0.92 13.11
C ASP A 40 5.99 0.52 12.62
N ARG A 41 6.63 0.70 11.49
CA ARG A 41 6.92 2.02 10.92
C ARG A 41 6.55 2.01 9.45
N VAL A 42 6.10 3.16 8.96
CA VAL A 42 5.81 3.32 7.55
C VAL A 42 6.68 4.44 6.98
N ASN A 43 7.12 4.25 5.75
CA ASN A 43 7.84 5.28 5.02
C ASN A 43 6.82 6.14 4.30
N LEU A 44 6.80 7.44 4.60
CA LEU A 44 5.83 8.35 4.01
C LEU A 44 5.98 8.44 2.49
N GLU A 45 7.20 8.33 2.00
CA GLU A 45 7.45 8.31 0.56
C GLU A 45 6.80 7.10 -0.09
N HIS A 46 6.91 5.93 0.55
CA HIS A 46 6.24 4.72 0.07
C HIS A 46 4.73 4.90 0.03
N LEU A 47 4.15 5.49 1.08
CA LEU A 47 2.72 5.76 1.12
C LEU A 47 2.30 6.69 0.00
N ASN A 48 3.10 7.71 -0.26
CA ASN A 48 2.83 8.66 -1.33
C ASN A 48 2.84 7.97 -2.69
N LEU A 49 3.84 7.13 -2.94
CA LEU A 49 3.95 6.38 -4.19
C LEU A 49 2.75 5.44 -4.38
N ILE A 50 2.34 4.78 -3.31
CA ILE A 50 1.17 3.89 -3.37
C ILE A 50 -0.10 4.69 -3.68
N CYS A 51 -0.30 5.81 -3.01
CA CYS A 51 -1.46 6.64 -3.27
C CYS A 51 -1.50 7.14 -4.71
N GLU A 52 -0.36 7.53 -5.25
CA GLU A 52 -0.29 7.95 -6.66
C GLU A 52 -0.60 6.80 -7.61
N ALA A 53 -0.04 5.62 -7.35
CA ALA A 53 -0.24 4.46 -8.20
C ALA A 53 -1.70 3.99 -8.20
N LEU A 54 -2.35 4.04 -7.04
CA LEU A 54 -3.73 3.61 -6.89
C LEU A 54 -4.74 4.73 -7.12
N ASN A 55 -4.25 5.95 -7.36
CA ASN A 55 -5.07 7.13 -7.56
C ASN A 55 -6.07 7.31 -6.41
N CYS A 56 -5.54 7.21 -5.18
CA CYS A 56 -6.36 7.36 -3.98
C CYS A 56 -5.72 8.35 -3.02
N ARG A 57 -6.48 8.74 -2.00
CA ARG A 57 -6.01 9.64 -0.97
C ARG A 57 -5.45 8.83 0.19
N LEU A 58 -4.62 9.48 1.00
CA LEU A 58 -4.01 8.81 2.16
C LEU A 58 -5.07 8.34 3.15
N ASP A 59 -6.14 9.11 3.35
CA ASP A 59 -7.22 8.74 4.26
C ASP A 59 -8.04 7.55 3.76
N GLU A 60 -7.89 7.18 2.50
CA GLU A 60 -8.49 5.97 1.96
C GLU A 60 -7.59 4.74 2.20
N LEU A 61 -6.30 4.97 2.44
CA LEU A 61 -5.32 3.91 2.62
C LEU A 61 -5.07 3.60 4.09
N MET A 62 -5.21 4.58 4.97
CA MET A 62 -4.96 4.45 6.40
C MET A 62 -6.11 5.02 7.21
N VAL A 63 -6.40 4.36 8.32
CA VAL A 63 -7.38 4.86 9.29
C VAL A 63 -6.77 4.89 10.69
#